data_585aa093c000f19993b88f88fc7efe21
#
_entry.id   585aa093c000f19993b88f88fc7efe21
#
_cell.length_a   1.000
_cell.length_b   1.000
_cell.length_c   1.000
_cell.angle_alpha   90.00
_cell.angle_beta   90.00
_cell.angle_gamma   90.00
#
_symmetry.space_group_name_H-M   'P 1'
#
loop_
_entity.id
_entity.type
_entity.pdbx_description
1 polymer ?
#
loop_
_entity_poly.entity_id
_entity_poly.type
_entity_poly.pdbx_seq_one_letter_code
_entity_poly.pdbx_strand_id
1 'polypeptide(L)'
;MAYQHWSYDTLHRLCMEAFQKFGFTEAEADIIQDVLLTADLYGIESHGMQRMVRYHKCIEKGMIDVHAKPEVVFETPISAVIDAHEAMGQLVSHKAMEMAIEKAKTTGVGIVSVRNSNHYGIAGYYAKMACKEGLMGFSCTNSEAIMVPTFARKAMLGSNPIACAFPAEPYDFFFDASTTVVTRGKLEMYNKMEKPLPEGWALDKDGHPSTNAPDVLANIVAKKGGGIRPLGGSTEQLGSHKGYGYGMLCEIFSSILSMGATSNYCMTGGKGQICHGFMAINPAYFGDPAAIKEHFSKYLQELRDAPKADGQERIYTHGEKEVAAVKRIMENGIPVNDNTMVEVLDLCNYLGMDFGSYFGDYRPPVKKDVFKGNY
;
A
#
# COMPACT_ATOMS: atom_id res chain seq x y z
N MET A 1 -13.13 18.60 -8.98
CA MET A 1 -13.45 17.63 -7.93
C MET A 1 -13.24 18.36 -6.63
N ALA A 2 -14.28 18.53 -5.82
CA ALA A 2 -14.15 19.18 -4.53
C ALA A 2 -13.72 18.17 -3.46
N TYR A 3 -13.15 18.66 -2.39
CA TYR A 3 -12.75 17.89 -1.22
C TYR A 3 -13.55 18.36 -0.01
N GLN A 4 -14.01 17.41 0.80
CA GLN A 4 -14.58 17.65 2.11
C GLN A 4 -13.55 17.24 3.15
N HIS A 5 -13.53 17.89 4.30
CA HIS A 5 -12.60 17.59 5.40
C HIS A 5 -13.41 17.03 6.58
N TRP A 6 -13.09 15.81 6.98
CA TRP A 6 -13.78 15.11 8.06
C TRP A 6 -12.83 14.84 9.23
N SER A 7 -13.32 14.92 10.44
CA SER A 7 -12.51 14.58 11.61
C SER A 7 -12.10 13.11 11.57
N TYR A 8 -10.93 12.80 12.14
CA TYR A 8 -10.49 11.42 12.33
C TYR A 8 -11.58 10.58 13.02
N ASP A 9 -12.16 11.09 14.10
CA ASP A 9 -13.17 10.38 14.89
C ASP A 9 -14.42 10.04 14.07
N THR A 10 -14.86 10.94 13.16
CA THR A 10 -16.00 10.67 12.27
C THR A 10 -15.71 9.50 11.35
N LEU A 11 -14.54 9.50 10.69
CA LEU A 11 -14.17 8.44 9.76
C LEU A 11 -13.84 7.14 10.47
N HIS A 12 -13.24 7.21 11.66
CA HIS A 12 -13.01 6.06 12.53
C HIS A 12 -14.33 5.33 12.86
N ARG A 13 -15.33 6.06 13.38
CA ARG A 13 -16.65 5.48 13.69
C ARG A 13 -17.31 4.85 12.46
N LEU A 14 -17.25 5.52 11.32
CA LEU A 14 -17.78 5.00 10.05
C LEU A 14 -17.09 3.68 9.65
N CYS A 15 -15.77 3.65 9.67
CA CYS A 15 -14.99 2.45 9.33
C CYS A 15 -15.29 1.30 10.28
N MET A 16 -15.29 1.57 11.59
CA MET A 16 -15.58 0.57 12.62
C MET A 16 -16.95 -0.07 12.38
N GLU A 17 -18.00 0.74 12.23
CA GLU A 17 -19.34 0.19 12.00
C GLU A 17 -19.43 -0.57 10.67
N ALA A 18 -18.84 -0.03 9.59
CA ALA A 18 -18.88 -0.70 8.29
C ALA A 18 -18.22 -2.07 8.32
N PHE A 19 -17.01 -2.20 8.91
CA PHE A 19 -16.31 -3.48 8.97
C PHE A 19 -17.00 -4.47 9.92
N GLN A 20 -17.56 -4.03 11.04
CA GLN A 20 -18.38 -4.88 11.89
C GLN A 20 -19.64 -5.41 11.17
N LYS A 21 -20.28 -4.57 10.36
CA LYS A 21 -21.45 -5.00 9.53
C LYS A 21 -21.06 -5.95 8.40
N PHE A 22 -19.81 -5.95 7.94
CA PHE A 22 -19.29 -6.99 7.05
C PHE A 22 -19.04 -8.33 7.75
N GLY A 23 -19.04 -8.37 9.08
CA GLY A 23 -18.87 -9.58 9.87
C GLY A 23 -17.53 -9.69 10.61
N PHE A 24 -16.68 -8.66 10.54
CA PHE A 24 -15.45 -8.61 11.35
C PHE A 24 -15.78 -8.31 12.82
N THR A 25 -14.98 -8.83 13.71
CA THR A 25 -15.03 -8.48 15.15
C THR A 25 -14.57 -7.01 15.36
N GLU A 26 -14.87 -6.46 16.54
CA GLU A 26 -14.44 -5.10 16.89
C GLU A 26 -12.91 -4.94 16.77
N ALA A 27 -12.13 -5.89 17.30
CA ALA A 27 -10.67 -5.86 17.23
C ALA A 27 -10.14 -5.96 15.78
N GLU A 28 -10.77 -6.78 14.95
CA GLU A 28 -10.41 -6.86 13.53
C GLU A 28 -10.77 -5.59 12.76
N ALA A 29 -11.95 -5.03 13.03
CA ALA A 29 -12.38 -3.76 12.43
C ALA A 29 -11.42 -2.61 12.81
N ASP A 30 -10.92 -2.60 14.06
CA ASP A 30 -9.97 -1.61 14.54
C ASP A 30 -8.63 -1.69 13.78
N ILE A 31 -8.08 -2.87 13.59
CA ILE A 31 -6.85 -3.05 12.78
C ILE A 31 -7.07 -2.58 11.34
N ILE A 32 -8.19 -2.97 10.71
CA ILE A 32 -8.46 -2.61 9.31
C ILE A 32 -8.59 -1.10 9.15
N GLN A 33 -9.36 -0.44 10.03
CA GLN A 33 -9.54 1.00 9.97
C GLN A 33 -8.24 1.77 10.27
N ASP A 34 -7.41 1.29 11.22
CA ASP A 34 -6.15 1.94 11.55
C ASP A 34 -5.19 1.96 10.35
N VAL A 35 -5.08 0.86 9.62
CA VAL A 35 -4.31 0.80 8.35
C VAL A 35 -4.84 1.81 7.33
N LEU A 36 -6.17 1.89 7.15
CA LEU A 36 -6.80 2.79 6.19
C LEU A 36 -6.58 4.26 6.56
N LEU A 37 -6.93 4.63 7.79
CA LEU A 37 -6.83 6.03 8.22
C LEU A 37 -5.39 6.49 8.42
N THR A 38 -4.46 5.59 8.75
CA THR A 38 -3.02 5.90 8.73
C THR A 38 -2.58 6.32 7.33
N ALA A 39 -3.06 5.66 6.27
CA ALA A 39 -2.74 6.08 4.90
C ALA A 39 -3.27 7.48 4.59
N ASP A 40 -4.50 7.81 4.99
CA ASP A 40 -5.05 9.15 4.82
C ASP A 40 -4.27 10.20 5.64
N LEU A 41 -3.91 9.89 6.88
CA LEU A 41 -3.11 10.77 7.74
C LEU A 41 -1.72 11.04 7.16
N TYR A 42 -1.12 10.08 6.46
CA TYR A 42 0.15 10.27 5.74
C TYR A 42 -0.01 11.05 4.43
N GLY A 43 -1.24 11.40 4.05
CA GLY A 43 -1.55 12.06 2.77
C GLY A 43 -1.51 11.11 1.58
N ILE A 44 -1.61 9.80 1.82
CA ILE A 44 -1.63 8.74 0.80
C ILE A 44 -3.09 8.36 0.51
N GLU A 45 -3.88 9.31 0.02
CA GLU A 45 -5.31 9.16 -0.28
C GLU A 45 -5.62 7.89 -1.12
N SER A 46 -4.69 7.51 -1.99
CA SER A 46 -4.86 6.34 -2.86
C SER A 46 -5.03 5.00 -2.11
N HIS A 47 -4.67 4.93 -0.83
CA HIS A 47 -4.73 3.73 0.01
C HIS A 47 -5.57 3.92 1.29
N GLY A 48 -6.19 5.09 1.47
CA GLY A 48 -7.08 5.44 2.57
C GLY A 48 -8.55 5.11 2.28
N MET A 49 -9.44 6.00 2.70
CA MET A 49 -10.90 5.86 2.65
C MET A 49 -11.44 5.43 1.28
N GLN A 50 -10.84 5.89 0.19
CA GLN A 50 -11.28 5.47 -1.15
C GLN A 50 -11.12 3.96 -1.42
N ARG A 51 -10.40 3.20 -0.54
CA ARG A 51 -10.28 1.75 -0.67
C ARG A 51 -11.44 0.98 -0.05
N MET A 52 -12.30 1.59 0.72
CA MET A 52 -13.46 0.92 1.33
C MET A 52 -14.36 0.29 0.26
N VAL A 53 -14.61 0.98 -0.86
CA VAL A 53 -15.41 0.42 -1.96
C VAL A 53 -14.75 -0.81 -2.58
N ARG A 54 -13.43 -0.84 -2.70
CA ARG A 54 -12.70 -2.02 -3.18
C ARG A 54 -12.91 -3.19 -2.25
N TYR A 55 -12.72 -3.01 -0.95
CA TYR A 55 -12.89 -4.08 0.04
C TYR A 55 -14.34 -4.57 0.06
N HIS A 56 -15.33 -3.66 0.04
CA HIS A 56 -16.73 -4.03 -0.12
C HIS A 56 -16.95 -4.93 -1.34
N LYS A 57 -16.48 -4.51 -2.52
CA LYS A 57 -16.64 -5.30 -3.74
C LYS A 57 -15.91 -6.64 -3.73
N CYS A 58 -14.75 -6.71 -3.07
CA CYS A 58 -14.03 -7.98 -2.90
C CYS A 58 -14.75 -8.93 -1.93
N ILE A 59 -15.34 -8.41 -0.85
CA ILE A 59 -16.17 -9.20 0.08
C ILE A 59 -17.43 -9.70 -0.63
N GLU A 60 -18.16 -8.81 -1.32
CA GLU A 60 -19.38 -9.14 -2.06
C GLU A 60 -19.15 -10.24 -3.12
N LYS A 61 -17.98 -10.24 -3.77
CA LYS A 61 -17.58 -11.25 -4.77
C LYS A 61 -16.96 -12.52 -4.17
N GLY A 62 -16.83 -12.60 -2.85
CA GLY A 62 -16.18 -13.73 -2.19
C GLY A 62 -14.67 -13.83 -2.43
N MET A 63 -14.02 -12.75 -2.89
CA MET A 63 -12.56 -12.67 -3.00
C MET A 63 -11.88 -12.47 -1.65
N ILE A 64 -12.57 -11.80 -0.73
CA ILE A 64 -12.20 -11.70 0.69
C ILE A 64 -13.21 -12.53 1.47
N ASP A 65 -12.72 -13.55 2.15
CA ASP A 65 -13.51 -14.32 3.13
C ASP A 65 -13.34 -13.68 4.51
N VAL A 66 -14.41 -13.09 5.03
CA VAL A 66 -14.41 -12.43 6.34
C VAL A 66 -14.28 -13.43 7.50
N HIS A 67 -14.52 -14.71 7.26
CA HIS A 67 -14.43 -15.80 8.24
C HIS A 67 -13.19 -16.67 8.05
N ALA A 68 -12.32 -16.32 7.10
CA ALA A 68 -11.09 -17.05 6.84
C ALA A 68 -10.22 -17.18 8.10
N LYS A 69 -9.60 -18.33 8.26
CA LYS A 69 -8.67 -18.61 9.37
C LYS A 69 -7.28 -18.85 8.80
N PRO A 70 -6.41 -17.83 8.79
CA PRO A 70 -5.03 -17.98 8.33
C PRO A 70 -4.30 -19.06 9.12
N GLU A 71 -3.55 -19.91 8.40
CA GLU A 71 -2.82 -21.05 8.95
C GLU A 71 -1.30 -20.87 8.78
N VAL A 72 -0.52 -21.14 9.82
CA VAL A 72 0.93 -21.25 9.73
C VAL A 72 1.27 -22.63 9.16
N VAL A 73 1.62 -22.67 7.88
CA VAL A 73 1.88 -23.94 7.15
C VAL A 73 3.35 -24.39 7.22
N PHE A 74 4.24 -23.51 7.61
CA PHE A 74 5.65 -23.81 7.87
C PHE A 74 6.22 -22.83 8.88
N GLU A 75 7.07 -23.30 9.80
CA GLU A 75 7.68 -22.45 10.82
C GLU A 75 9.05 -22.96 11.24
N THR A 76 9.97 -22.00 11.46
CA THR A 76 11.30 -22.20 12.06
C THR A 76 11.49 -21.15 13.16
N PRO A 77 12.58 -21.20 13.94
CA PRO A 77 12.86 -20.13 14.91
C PRO A 77 12.94 -18.73 14.28
N ILE A 78 13.39 -18.60 13.02
CA ILE A 78 13.63 -17.31 12.35
C ILE A 78 12.62 -17.00 11.25
N SER A 79 11.80 -17.95 10.82
CA SER A 79 10.89 -17.73 9.68
C SER A 79 9.55 -18.42 9.85
N ALA A 80 8.55 -17.97 9.07
CA ALA A 80 7.28 -18.67 8.92
C ALA A 80 6.67 -18.42 7.53
N VAL A 81 5.78 -19.35 7.13
CA VAL A 81 4.91 -19.18 5.96
C VAL A 81 3.48 -19.31 6.43
N ILE A 82 2.64 -18.33 6.08
CA ILE A 82 1.22 -18.28 6.41
C ILE A 82 0.41 -18.45 5.12
N ASP A 83 -0.54 -19.39 5.12
CA ASP A 83 -1.62 -19.43 4.13
C ASP A 83 -2.79 -18.62 4.67
N ALA A 84 -3.16 -17.55 3.97
CA ALA A 84 -4.19 -16.63 4.41
C ALA A 84 -5.62 -17.12 4.13
N HIS A 85 -5.80 -18.13 3.26
CA HIS A 85 -7.11 -18.65 2.87
C HIS A 85 -8.11 -17.56 2.43
N GLU A 86 -7.64 -16.59 1.62
CA GLU A 86 -8.41 -15.44 1.12
C GLU A 86 -8.84 -14.44 2.23
N ALA A 87 -8.19 -14.45 3.40
CA ALA A 87 -8.47 -13.50 4.48
C ALA A 87 -8.25 -12.04 4.07
N MET A 88 -8.77 -11.13 4.88
CA MET A 88 -8.51 -9.69 4.78
C MET A 88 -7.02 -9.42 4.93
N GLY A 89 -6.43 -8.74 3.93
CA GLY A 89 -4.99 -8.55 3.84
C GLY A 89 -4.39 -7.82 5.04
N GLN A 90 -5.08 -6.82 5.58
CA GLN A 90 -4.61 -6.08 6.75
C GLN A 90 -4.47 -6.97 7.98
N LEU A 91 -5.43 -7.84 8.24
CA LEU A 91 -5.43 -8.69 9.44
C LEU A 91 -4.30 -9.72 9.41
N VAL A 92 -4.16 -10.44 8.29
CA VAL A 92 -3.09 -11.45 8.16
C VAL A 92 -1.70 -10.81 8.15
N SER A 93 -1.58 -9.61 7.59
CA SER A 93 -0.31 -8.88 7.52
C SER A 93 0.11 -8.32 8.88
N HIS A 94 -0.85 -7.82 9.67
CA HIS A 94 -0.61 -7.39 11.05
C HIS A 94 -0.06 -8.56 11.87
N LYS A 95 -0.75 -9.71 11.85
CA LYS A 95 -0.29 -10.93 12.52
C LYS A 95 1.07 -11.43 12.04
N ALA A 96 1.34 -11.35 10.73
CA ALA A 96 2.61 -11.77 10.16
C ALA A 96 3.78 -10.90 10.62
N MET A 97 3.58 -9.57 10.69
CA MET A 97 4.59 -8.66 11.20
C MET A 97 4.79 -8.83 12.71
N GLU A 98 3.73 -9.02 13.51
CA GLU A 98 3.87 -9.36 14.93
C GLU A 98 4.73 -10.62 15.13
N MET A 99 4.47 -11.67 14.35
CA MET A 99 5.27 -12.90 14.39
C MET A 99 6.74 -12.64 13.99
N ALA A 100 6.99 -11.81 12.99
CA ALA A 100 8.36 -11.43 12.61
C ALA A 100 9.08 -10.66 13.74
N ILE A 101 8.37 -9.74 14.40
CA ILE A 101 8.87 -8.98 15.55
C ILE A 101 9.25 -9.92 16.71
N GLU A 102 8.37 -10.83 17.09
CA GLU A 102 8.64 -11.78 18.20
C GLU A 102 9.83 -12.70 17.90
N LYS A 103 9.92 -13.19 16.65
CA LYS A 103 11.12 -13.94 16.23
C LYS A 103 12.39 -13.08 16.31
N ALA A 104 12.35 -11.84 15.83
CA ALA A 104 13.51 -10.94 15.86
C ALA A 104 13.96 -10.59 17.29
N LYS A 105 13.05 -10.48 18.25
CA LYS A 105 13.39 -10.27 19.66
C LYS A 105 14.21 -11.42 20.24
N THR A 106 13.95 -12.64 19.79
CA THR A 106 14.57 -13.86 20.34
C THR A 106 15.79 -14.35 19.55
N THR A 107 15.82 -14.13 18.23
CA THR A 107 16.85 -14.69 17.33
C THR A 107 17.64 -13.64 16.55
N GLY A 108 17.30 -12.36 16.72
CA GLY A 108 17.92 -11.25 15.98
C GLY A 108 17.24 -10.93 14.65
N VAL A 109 16.53 -11.88 14.03
CA VAL A 109 15.81 -11.70 12.77
C VAL A 109 14.54 -12.52 12.74
N GLY A 110 13.47 -11.97 12.21
CA GLY A 110 12.23 -12.70 11.92
C GLY A 110 11.78 -12.41 10.49
N ILE A 111 11.46 -13.46 9.73
CA ILE A 111 10.99 -13.35 8.34
C ILE A 111 9.71 -14.14 8.20
N VAL A 112 8.63 -13.50 7.73
CA VAL A 112 7.34 -14.16 7.50
C VAL A 112 6.86 -13.85 6.10
N SER A 113 6.53 -14.89 5.34
CA SER A 113 5.90 -14.78 4.03
C SER A 113 4.46 -15.26 4.10
N VAL A 114 3.57 -14.56 3.40
CA VAL A 114 2.14 -14.85 3.35
C VAL A 114 1.72 -15.12 1.92
N ARG A 115 0.86 -16.11 1.71
CA ARG A 115 0.22 -16.41 0.40
C ARG A 115 -1.29 -16.42 0.50
N ASN A 116 -1.96 -16.44 -0.65
CA ASN A 116 -3.43 -16.53 -0.77
C ASN A 116 -4.16 -15.44 0.03
N SER A 117 -3.62 -14.21 0.01
CA SER A 117 -4.13 -13.05 0.71
C SER A 117 -4.81 -12.07 -0.23
N ASN A 118 -5.15 -10.91 0.27
CA ASN A 118 -5.76 -9.79 -0.41
C ASN A 118 -4.95 -8.50 -0.21
N HIS A 119 -5.41 -7.39 -0.81
CA HIS A 119 -4.77 -6.09 -0.64
C HIS A 119 -4.68 -5.70 0.85
N TYR A 120 -3.52 -5.17 1.27
CA TYR A 120 -3.21 -4.94 2.70
C TYR A 120 -3.03 -3.46 3.10
N GLY A 121 -3.40 -2.51 2.24
CA GLY A 121 -3.18 -1.08 2.49
C GLY A 121 -1.78 -0.61 2.08
N ILE A 122 -1.16 0.26 2.88
CA ILE A 122 0.22 0.75 2.67
C ILE A 122 1.23 -0.21 3.29
N ALA A 123 2.31 -0.49 2.56
CA ALA A 123 3.38 -1.40 3.03
C ALA A 123 4.09 -0.86 4.27
N GLY A 124 4.26 0.46 4.33
CA GLY A 124 4.95 1.15 5.42
C GLY A 124 4.31 0.97 6.78
N TYR A 125 3.00 0.76 6.86
CA TYR A 125 2.31 0.53 8.12
C TYR A 125 2.97 -0.62 8.91
N TYR A 126 3.21 -1.74 8.24
CA TYR A 126 3.79 -2.93 8.86
C TYR A 126 5.28 -2.74 9.21
N ALA A 127 6.05 -2.10 8.35
CA ALA A 127 7.43 -1.75 8.67
C ALA A 127 7.52 -0.86 9.91
N LYS A 128 6.56 0.08 10.06
CA LYS A 128 6.47 0.96 11.23
C LYS A 128 6.11 0.21 12.53
N MET A 129 5.37 -0.90 12.45
CA MET A 129 5.10 -1.74 13.64
C MET A 129 6.41 -2.20 14.29
N ALA A 130 7.35 -2.76 13.52
CA ALA A 130 8.65 -3.18 14.04
C ALA A 130 9.48 -1.99 14.54
N CYS A 131 9.42 -0.85 13.84
CA CYS A 131 10.13 0.37 14.24
C CYS A 131 9.65 0.91 15.60
N LYS A 132 8.36 0.85 15.90
CA LYS A 132 7.79 1.23 17.20
C LYS A 132 8.36 0.37 18.36
N GLU A 133 8.78 -0.86 18.05
CA GLU A 133 9.42 -1.78 18.99
C GLU A 133 10.96 -1.66 19.05
N GLY A 134 11.50 -0.60 18.40
CA GLY A 134 12.96 -0.38 18.35
C GLY A 134 13.72 -1.25 17.36
N LEU A 135 13.00 -1.97 16.48
CA LEU A 135 13.56 -2.87 15.46
C LEU A 135 13.60 -2.18 14.09
N MET A 136 14.43 -2.70 13.18
CA MET A 136 14.26 -2.40 11.75
C MET A 136 13.09 -3.21 11.21
N GLY A 137 12.12 -2.53 10.59
CA GLY A 137 11.01 -3.18 9.90
C GLY A 137 11.16 -3.12 8.38
N PHE A 138 10.79 -4.21 7.72
CA PHE A 138 10.70 -4.29 6.26
C PHE A 138 9.39 -4.97 5.88
N SER A 139 8.72 -4.44 4.87
CA SER A 139 7.51 -5.02 4.29
C SER A 139 7.55 -4.89 2.78
N CYS A 140 7.11 -5.91 2.08
CA CYS A 140 6.86 -5.86 0.65
C CYS A 140 5.65 -6.72 0.28
N THR A 141 5.12 -6.51 -0.90
CA THR A 141 4.02 -7.32 -1.44
C THR A 141 4.13 -7.39 -2.95
N ASN A 142 3.59 -8.45 -3.53
CA ASN A 142 3.24 -8.41 -4.93
C ASN A 142 1.82 -7.84 -5.12
N SER A 143 1.36 -7.69 -6.33
CA SER A 143 0.00 -7.26 -6.65
C SER A 143 -0.38 -7.68 -8.06
N GLU A 144 -1.60 -7.35 -8.51
CA GLU A 144 -2.00 -7.55 -9.91
C GLU A 144 -0.95 -7.00 -10.89
N ALA A 145 -0.67 -7.73 -11.97
CA ALA A 145 0.32 -7.35 -12.95
C ALA A 145 -0.03 -6.04 -13.67
N ILE A 146 0.76 -5.01 -13.42
CA ILE A 146 0.66 -3.67 -14.02
C ILE A 146 2.01 -3.15 -14.52
N MET A 147 3.14 -3.69 -14.03
CA MET A 147 4.49 -3.32 -14.45
C MET A 147 4.94 -4.17 -15.64
N VAL A 148 5.42 -3.49 -16.67
CA VAL A 148 6.03 -4.14 -17.85
C VAL A 148 7.53 -4.29 -17.58
N PRO A 149 8.09 -5.52 -17.55
CA PRO A 149 9.53 -5.72 -17.40
C PRO A 149 10.32 -5.00 -18.48
N THR A 150 11.55 -4.61 -18.20
CA THR A 150 12.45 -4.00 -19.19
C THR A 150 12.53 -4.88 -20.43
N PHE A 151 12.40 -4.30 -21.63
CA PHE A 151 12.32 -4.93 -22.95
C PHE A 151 11.03 -5.75 -23.25
N ALA A 152 10.15 -5.91 -22.27
CA ALA A 152 8.86 -6.56 -22.52
C ALA A 152 7.82 -5.58 -23.08
N ARG A 153 6.71 -6.13 -23.58
CA ARG A 153 5.52 -5.36 -23.97
C ARG A 153 4.25 -5.72 -23.18
N LYS A 154 4.38 -6.63 -22.20
CA LYS A 154 3.26 -7.09 -21.38
C LYS A 154 3.60 -6.97 -19.90
N ALA A 155 2.67 -6.47 -19.12
CA ALA A 155 2.80 -6.42 -17.67
C ALA A 155 2.86 -7.85 -17.10
N MET A 156 3.84 -8.09 -16.25
CA MET A 156 4.10 -9.37 -15.59
C MET A 156 4.26 -9.25 -14.07
N LEU A 157 4.64 -8.06 -13.57
CA LEU A 157 4.77 -7.74 -12.15
C LEU A 157 3.72 -6.72 -11.74
N GLY A 158 3.42 -6.67 -10.45
CA GLY A 158 2.61 -5.60 -9.87
C GLY A 158 3.39 -4.30 -9.65
N SER A 159 2.81 -3.36 -8.92
CA SER A 159 3.54 -2.18 -8.42
C SER A 159 4.57 -2.55 -7.36
N ASN A 160 4.43 -3.71 -6.78
CA ASN A 160 5.35 -4.41 -5.88
C ASN A 160 6.09 -3.45 -4.93
N PRO A 161 5.39 -2.78 -3.99
CA PRO A 161 6.00 -1.80 -3.11
C PRO A 161 7.00 -2.43 -2.15
N ILE A 162 7.99 -1.64 -1.78
CA ILE A 162 8.96 -1.92 -0.72
C ILE A 162 8.83 -0.84 0.34
N ALA A 163 8.75 -1.25 1.60
CA ALA A 163 8.78 -0.34 2.74
C ALA A 163 9.85 -0.76 3.74
N CYS A 164 10.48 0.24 4.33
CA CYS A 164 11.43 0.06 5.41
C CYS A 164 11.27 1.18 6.44
N ALA A 165 11.31 0.81 7.72
CA ALA A 165 11.35 1.77 8.81
C ALA A 165 12.48 1.43 9.78
N PHE A 166 13.14 2.46 10.30
CA PHE A 166 14.23 2.31 11.27
C PHE A 166 14.20 3.45 12.28
N PRO A 167 14.39 3.17 13.58
CA PRO A 167 14.37 4.21 14.62
C PRO A 167 15.47 5.26 14.41
N ALA A 168 15.11 6.54 14.45
CA ALA A 168 16.01 7.67 14.34
C ALA A 168 15.43 8.92 15.00
N GLU A 169 16.27 9.96 15.19
CA GLU A 169 15.85 11.27 15.69
C GLU A 169 16.06 12.37 14.64
N PRO A 170 15.26 13.44 14.64
CA PRO A 170 14.02 13.65 15.42
C PRO A 170 12.82 12.88 14.85
N TYR A 171 12.98 12.20 13.74
CA TYR A 171 11.97 11.38 13.06
C TYR A 171 12.57 10.03 12.68
N ASP A 172 11.80 8.97 12.84
CA ASP A 172 12.18 7.67 12.30
C ASP A 172 12.37 7.75 10.78
N PHE A 173 13.35 7.03 10.26
CA PHE A 173 13.41 6.78 8.82
C PHE A 173 12.20 5.93 8.41
N PHE A 174 11.45 6.42 7.43
CA PHE A 174 10.26 5.75 6.94
C PHE A 174 10.18 5.85 5.42
N PHE A 175 10.46 4.76 4.76
CA PHE A 175 10.42 4.64 3.31
C PHE A 175 9.29 3.70 2.90
N ASP A 176 8.40 4.13 2.01
CA ASP A 176 7.36 3.30 1.38
C ASP A 176 7.19 3.76 -0.07
N ALA A 177 7.56 2.91 -1.02
CA ALA A 177 7.50 3.26 -2.44
C ALA A 177 7.18 2.06 -3.32
N SER A 178 6.39 2.30 -4.38
CA SER A 178 6.24 1.33 -5.46
C SER A 178 7.54 1.19 -6.25
N THR A 179 7.74 0.05 -6.89
CA THR A 179 8.87 -0.23 -7.79
C THR A 179 8.60 0.15 -9.24
N THR A 180 7.44 0.76 -9.50
CA THR A 180 7.05 1.40 -10.76
C THR A 180 7.30 2.90 -10.71
N VAL A 181 7.46 3.56 -11.88
CA VAL A 181 7.64 5.04 -11.93
C VAL A 181 6.48 5.79 -11.30
N VAL A 182 5.27 5.24 -11.38
CA VAL A 182 4.05 5.76 -10.75
C VAL A 182 3.13 4.60 -10.37
N THR A 183 2.18 4.86 -9.46
CA THR A 183 1.13 3.90 -9.12
C THR A 183 0.00 3.91 -10.17
N ARG A 184 -0.79 2.83 -10.24
CA ARG A 184 -2.02 2.78 -11.05
C ARG A 184 -2.97 3.93 -10.71
N GLY A 185 -3.10 4.30 -9.43
CA GLY A 185 -3.93 5.41 -8.99
C GLY A 185 -3.57 6.76 -9.62
N LYS A 186 -2.29 6.99 -9.98
CA LYS A 186 -1.88 8.19 -10.74
C LYS A 186 -2.45 8.18 -12.17
N LEU A 187 -2.44 7.03 -12.85
CA LEU A 187 -3.06 6.91 -14.17
C LEU A 187 -4.56 7.15 -14.09
N GLU A 188 -5.23 6.59 -13.09
CA GLU A 188 -6.67 6.77 -12.84
C GLU A 188 -7.00 8.25 -12.58
N MET A 189 -6.16 8.95 -11.82
CA MET A 189 -6.33 10.39 -11.57
C MET A 189 -6.18 11.21 -12.84
N TYR A 190 -5.15 10.95 -13.68
CA TYR A 190 -4.97 11.63 -14.96
C TYR A 190 -6.13 11.36 -15.92
N ASN A 191 -6.64 10.13 -15.95
CA ASN A 191 -7.82 9.76 -16.72
C ASN A 191 -9.06 10.56 -16.26
N LYS A 192 -9.30 10.66 -14.95
CA LYS A 192 -10.41 11.44 -14.37
C LYS A 192 -10.30 12.95 -14.69
N MET A 193 -9.08 13.46 -14.84
CA MET A 193 -8.82 14.86 -15.20
C MET A 193 -8.79 15.09 -16.71
N GLU A 194 -8.99 14.05 -17.54
CA GLU A 194 -8.86 14.12 -19.01
C GLU A 194 -7.51 14.68 -19.48
N LYS A 195 -6.46 14.39 -18.72
CA LYS A 195 -5.09 14.84 -19.02
C LYS A 195 -4.25 13.71 -19.61
N PRO A 196 -3.39 13.99 -20.58
CA PRO A 196 -2.43 13.01 -21.07
C PRO A 196 -1.44 12.64 -19.96
N LEU A 197 -1.02 11.36 -19.93
CA LEU A 197 0.03 10.92 -19.02
C LEU A 197 1.36 11.60 -19.39
N PRO A 198 2.22 11.91 -18.42
CA PRO A 198 3.60 12.28 -18.71
C PRO A 198 4.31 11.19 -19.52
N GLU A 199 5.19 11.62 -20.43
CA GLU A 199 6.04 10.70 -21.19
C GLU A 199 6.89 9.83 -20.23
N GLY A 200 7.14 8.61 -20.62
CA GLY A 200 7.96 7.68 -19.82
C GLY A 200 7.23 6.91 -18.73
N TRP A 201 5.94 7.18 -18.48
CA TRP A 201 5.17 6.48 -17.45
C TRP A 201 4.65 5.12 -17.90
N ALA A 202 4.18 5.03 -19.14
CA ALA A 202 3.42 3.87 -19.60
C ALA A 202 3.78 3.41 -21.01
N LEU A 203 3.39 2.18 -21.33
CA LEU A 203 3.43 1.56 -22.63
C LEU A 203 2.01 1.19 -23.09
N ASP A 204 1.77 1.31 -24.40
CA ASP A 204 0.58 0.73 -25.04
C ASP A 204 0.69 -0.81 -25.15
N LYS A 205 -0.35 -1.45 -25.70
CA LYS A 205 -0.43 -2.92 -25.86
C LYS A 205 0.68 -3.51 -26.75
N ASP A 206 1.28 -2.71 -27.61
CA ASP A 206 2.33 -3.12 -28.56
C ASP A 206 3.76 -2.81 -28.02
N GLY A 207 3.85 -2.13 -26.87
CA GLY A 207 5.11 -1.84 -26.19
C GLY A 207 5.70 -0.45 -26.55
N HIS A 208 4.92 0.39 -27.22
CA HIS A 208 5.35 1.76 -27.53
C HIS A 208 5.03 2.71 -26.36
N PRO A 209 5.79 3.82 -26.20
CA PRO A 209 5.45 4.86 -25.24
C PRO A 209 4.01 5.37 -25.44
N SER A 210 3.26 5.47 -24.36
CA SER A 210 1.88 5.95 -24.39
C SER A 210 1.61 7.03 -23.35
N THR A 211 0.91 8.07 -23.78
CA THR A 211 0.35 9.13 -22.93
C THR A 211 -1.18 9.02 -22.77
N ASN A 212 -1.78 7.98 -23.35
CA ASN A 212 -3.23 7.74 -23.35
C ASN A 212 -3.65 6.94 -22.11
N ALA A 213 -4.07 7.62 -21.04
CA ALA A 213 -4.48 6.99 -19.79
C ALA A 213 -5.64 5.99 -19.94
N PRO A 214 -6.78 6.33 -20.64
CA PRO A 214 -7.88 5.40 -20.87
C PRO A 214 -7.43 4.08 -21.50
N ASP A 215 -6.63 4.16 -22.57
CA ASP A 215 -6.18 2.99 -23.32
C ASP A 215 -5.25 2.08 -22.48
N VAL A 216 -4.28 2.67 -21.79
CA VAL A 216 -3.36 1.94 -20.91
C VAL A 216 -4.12 1.24 -19.79
N LEU A 217 -5.06 1.91 -19.13
CA LEU A 217 -5.89 1.33 -18.07
C LEU A 217 -6.77 0.18 -18.58
N ALA A 218 -7.40 0.36 -19.74
CA ALA A 218 -8.21 -0.68 -20.37
C ALA A 218 -7.38 -1.92 -20.75
N ASN A 219 -6.16 -1.73 -21.26
CA ASN A 219 -5.25 -2.81 -21.62
C ASN A 219 -4.73 -3.57 -20.40
N ILE A 220 -4.43 -2.88 -19.29
CA ILE A 220 -4.06 -3.50 -18.00
C ILE A 220 -5.19 -4.42 -17.53
N VAL A 221 -6.42 -3.91 -17.44
CA VAL A 221 -7.59 -4.67 -16.99
C VAL A 221 -7.85 -5.88 -17.89
N ALA A 222 -7.80 -5.69 -19.21
CA ALA A 222 -8.04 -6.75 -20.19
C ALA A 222 -6.84 -7.70 -20.36
N LYS A 223 -5.70 -7.44 -19.71
CA LYS A 223 -4.43 -8.20 -19.85
C LYS A 223 -3.93 -8.33 -21.29
N LYS A 224 -4.21 -7.31 -22.13
CA LYS A 224 -3.91 -7.30 -23.57
C LYS A 224 -2.48 -6.85 -23.92
N GLY A 225 -1.67 -6.51 -22.94
CA GLY A 225 -0.33 -5.93 -23.11
C GLY A 225 -0.28 -4.47 -22.64
N GLY A 226 0.89 -3.86 -22.71
CA GLY A 226 1.12 -2.54 -22.12
C GLY A 226 1.13 -2.56 -20.60
N GLY A 227 1.22 -1.38 -20.02
CA GLY A 227 1.23 -1.16 -18.58
C GLY A 227 2.15 -0.05 -18.14
N ILE A 228 2.46 -0.01 -16.86
CA ILE A 228 3.30 1.00 -16.22
C ILE A 228 4.77 0.57 -16.32
N ARG A 229 5.67 1.52 -16.52
CA ARG A 229 7.12 1.26 -16.56
C ARG A 229 7.69 1.06 -15.15
N PRO A 230 8.77 0.27 -15.02
CA PRO A 230 9.51 0.17 -13.77
C PRO A 230 10.16 1.51 -13.40
N LEU A 231 10.46 1.70 -12.12
CA LEU A 231 11.29 2.82 -11.65
C LEU A 231 12.58 2.89 -12.47
N GLY A 232 12.94 4.10 -12.93
CA GLY A 232 13.98 4.30 -13.95
C GLY A 232 13.40 4.47 -15.37
N GLY A 233 12.13 4.16 -15.59
CA GLY A 233 11.33 4.64 -16.74
C GLY A 233 11.63 3.98 -18.06
N SER A 234 12.10 4.79 -19.03
CA SER A 234 11.99 4.45 -20.45
C SER A 234 13.01 3.48 -20.99
N THR A 235 14.23 3.48 -20.43
CA THR A 235 15.36 2.76 -21.01
C THR A 235 16.23 2.11 -19.93
N GLU A 236 17.03 1.15 -20.36
CA GLU A 236 18.04 0.55 -19.48
C GLU A 236 19.07 1.60 -19.03
N GLN A 237 19.44 2.56 -19.90
CA GLN A 237 20.36 3.65 -19.56
C GLN A 237 19.82 4.55 -18.42
N LEU A 238 18.51 4.72 -18.34
CA LEU A 238 17.85 5.43 -17.23
C LEU A 238 17.61 4.54 -16.00
N GLY A 239 17.96 3.27 -16.08
CA GLY A 239 17.91 2.34 -14.96
C GLY A 239 16.57 1.58 -14.81
N SER A 240 15.77 1.42 -15.87
CA SER A 240 14.51 0.67 -15.82
C SER A 240 14.69 -0.77 -15.32
N HIS A 241 15.79 -1.43 -15.67
CA HIS A 241 16.15 -2.77 -15.17
C HIS A 241 16.34 -2.80 -13.64
N LYS A 242 16.72 -1.68 -13.00
CA LYS A 242 16.87 -1.59 -11.53
C LYS A 242 15.50 -1.63 -10.86
N GLY A 243 14.54 -0.82 -11.34
CA GLY A 243 13.16 -0.86 -10.83
C GLY A 243 12.50 -2.21 -11.06
N TYR A 244 12.70 -2.81 -12.23
CA TYR A 244 12.28 -4.19 -12.50
C TYR A 244 12.92 -5.18 -11.49
N GLY A 245 14.22 -5.06 -11.22
CA GLY A 245 14.92 -5.88 -10.22
C GLY A 245 14.35 -5.72 -8.80
N TYR A 246 14.04 -4.49 -8.37
CA TYR A 246 13.36 -4.27 -7.09
C TYR A 246 11.98 -4.93 -7.04
N GLY A 247 11.21 -4.87 -8.13
CA GLY A 247 9.94 -5.59 -8.23
C GLY A 247 10.12 -7.11 -8.11
N MET A 248 11.21 -7.67 -8.66
CA MET A 248 11.56 -9.09 -8.50
C MET A 248 11.94 -9.44 -7.07
N LEU A 249 12.61 -8.56 -6.32
CA LEU A 249 12.86 -8.80 -4.89
C LEU A 249 11.54 -8.94 -4.12
N CYS A 250 10.52 -8.11 -4.43
CA CYS A 250 9.20 -8.27 -3.82
C CYS A 250 8.57 -9.64 -4.15
N GLU A 251 8.67 -10.10 -5.41
CA GLU A 251 8.19 -11.46 -5.77
C GLU A 251 8.93 -12.54 -4.96
N ILE A 252 10.24 -12.43 -4.80
CA ILE A 252 11.04 -13.41 -4.05
C ILE A 252 10.59 -13.47 -2.60
N PHE A 253 10.55 -12.33 -1.88
CA PHE A 253 10.19 -12.28 -0.47
C PHE A 253 8.72 -12.56 -0.18
N SER A 254 7.83 -12.40 -1.16
CA SER A 254 6.40 -12.66 -1.01
C SER A 254 5.98 -13.99 -1.64
N SER A 255 5.82 -14.03 -2.96
CA SER A 255 5.20 -15.17 -3.66
C SER A 255 6.13 -16.38 -3.77
N ILE A 256 7.42 -16.18 -4.07
CA ILE A 256 8.34 -17.31 -4.27
C ILE A 256 8.61 -18.05 -2.97
N LEU A 257 8.98 -17.36 -1.89
CA LEU A 257 9.25 -17.98 -0.60
C LEU A 257 8.01 -18.60 0.03
N SER A 258 6.81 -18.07 -0.23
CA SER A 258 5.56 -18.65 0.26
C SER A 258 4.99 -19.75 -0.63
N MET A 259 5.56 -20.00 -1.82
CA MET A 259 4.99 -20.87 -2.88
C MET A 259 3.58 -20.40 -3.29
N GLY A 260 3.34 -19.08 -3.25
CA GLY A 260 2.09 -18.44 -3.65
C GLY A 260 2.10 -17.96 -5.11
N ALA A 261 1.01 -17.32 -5.53
CA ALA A 261 0.87 -16.81 -6.89
C ALA A 261 1.80 -15.60 -7.14
N THR A 262 2.52 -15.61 -8.25
CA THR A 262 3.24 -14.45 -8.77
C THR A 262 2.27 -13.43 -9.36
N SER A 263 2.68 -12.16 -9.50
CA SER A 263 1.83 -11.04 -9.90
C SER A 263 0.98 -11.30 -11.16
N ASN A 264 1.51 -12.04 -12.15
CA ASN A 264 0.78 -12.36 -13.37
C ASN A 264 -0.42 -13.30 -13.14
N TYR A 265 -0.49 -13.96 -11.99
CA TYR A 265 -1.61 -14.81 -11.57
C TYR A 265 -2.49 -14.17 -10.49
N CYS A 266 -2.04 -13.08 -9.85
CA CYS A 266 -2.87 -12.35 -8.89
C CYS A 266 -4.15 -11.80 -9.54
N MET A 267 -5.22 -11.72 -8.76
CA MET A 267 -6.54 -11.24 -9.19
C MET A 267 -7.11 -12.01 -10.38
N THR A 268 -6.90 -13.32 -10.40
CA THR A 268 -7.43 -14.22 -11.45
C THR A 268 -8.35 -15.28 -10.83
N GLY A 269 -9.28 -15.78 -11.63
CA GLY A 269 -10.19 -16.86 -11.19
C GLY A 269 -11.10 -16.48 -10.01
N GLY A 270 -11.40 -15.18 -9.83
CA GLY A 270 -12.24 -14.71 -8.73
C GLY A 270 -11.55 -14.70 -7.36
N LYS A 271 -10.22 -14.82 -7.31
CA LYS A 271 -9.43 -14.84 -6.09
C LYS A 271 -8.41 -13.71 -6.07
N GLY A 272 -8.07 -13.21 -4.86
CA GLY A 272 -7.04 -12.19 -4.67
C GLY A 272 -5.65 -12.73 -4.94
N GLN A 273 -5.27 -13.79 -4.26
CA GLN A 273 -3.99 -14.50 -4.37
C GLN A 273 -2.75 -13.60 -4.21
N ILE A 274 -2.90 -12.51 -3.49
CA ILE A 274 -1.78 -11.59 -3.20
C ILE A 274 -0.89 -12.21 -2.13
N CYS A 275 0.41 -12.02 -2.27
CA CYS A 275 1.43 -12.53 -1.36
C CYS A 275 2.19 -11.37 -0.72
N HIS A 276 2.60 -11.54 0.54
CA HIS A 276 3.29 -10.52 1.30
C HIS A 276 4.58 -11.06 1.92
N GLY A 277 5.55 -10.18 2.13
CA GLY A 277 6.79 -10.50 2.83
C GLY A 277 7.06 -9.48 3.93
N PHE A 278 7.40 -9.97 5.12
CA PHE A 278 7.69 -9.17 6.31
C PHE A 278 9.02 -9.60 6.91
N MET A 279 9.79 -8.64 7.38
CA MET A 279 11.03 -8.91 8.10
C MET A 279 11.22 -7.88 9.22
N ALA A 280 11.62 -8.37 10.38
CA ALA A 280 12.09 -7.55 11.48
C ALA A 280 13.53 -7.93 11.83
N ILE A 281 14.38 -6.94 12.09
CA ILE A 281 15.78 -7.12 12.49
C ILE A 281 16.00 -6.37 13.79
N ASN A 282 16.60 -7.06 14.77
CA ASN A 282 16.91 -6.48 16.07
C ASN A 282 18.32 -5.88 16.07
N PRO A 283 18.48 -4.56 16.18
CA PRO A 283 19.79 -3.91 16.20
C PRO A 283 20.70 -4.38 17.34
N ALA A 284 20.15 -4.89 18.45
CA ALA A 284 20.91 -5.39 19.59
C ALA A 284 21.83 -6.58 19.24
N TYR A 285 21.59 -7.25 18.12
CA TYR A 285 22.46 -8.32 17.62
C TYR A 285 23.65 -7.80 16.79
N PHE A 286 23.74 -6.48 16.58
CA PHE A 286 24.82 -5.81 15.86
C PHE A 286 25.66 -4.90 16.77
N GLY A 287 25.18 -4.62 17.99
CA GLY A 287 25.84 -3.75 18.95
C GLY A 287 24.85 -3.06 19.87
N ASP A 288 25.28 -1.95 20.49
CA ASP A 288 24.38 -1.12 21.32
C ASP A 288 23.31 -0.44 20.44
N PRO A 289 22.01 -0.73 20.62
CA PRO A 289 20.94 -0.14 19.83
C PRO A 289 20.88 1.39 19.93
N ALA A 290 21.23 1.97 21.08
CA ALA A 290 21.24 3.42 21.26
C ALA A 290 22.33 4.07 20.41
N ALA A 291 23.53 3.51 20.41
CA ALA A 291 24.64 3.99 19.58
C ALA A 291 24.34 3.84 18.09
N ILE A 292 23.73 2.72 17.69
CA ILE A 292 23.31 2.50 16.28
C ILE A 292 22.26 3.55 15.86
N LYS A 293 21.24 3.80 16.69
CA LYS A 293 20.22 4.83 16.45
C LYS A 293 20.84 6.23 16.35
N GLU A 294 21.74 6.59 17.26
CA GLU A 294 22.44 7.88 17.27
C GLU A 294 23.28 8.05 15.99
N HIS A 295 24.04 7.02 15.60
CA HIS A 295 24.86 7.04 14.38
C HIS A 295 24.01 7.29 13.13
N PHE A 296 22.87 6.61 13.01
CA PHE A 296 21.96 6.80 11.88
C PHE A 296 21.29 8.18 11.92
N SER A 297 20.86 8.64 13.09
CA SER A 297 20.26 9.97 13.27
C SER A 297 21.20 11.09 12.84
N LYS A 298 22.50 10.96 13.19
CA LYS A 298 23.55 11.89 12.75
C LYS A 298 23.68 11.90 11.22
N TYR A 299 23.71 10.72 10.59
CA TYR A 299 23.80 10.63 9.14
C TYR A 299 22.57 11.25 8.44
N LEU A 300 21.36 11.03 8.97
CA LEU A 300 20.15 11.69 8.44
C LEU A 300 20.22 13.22 8.59
N GLN A 301 20.83 13.72 9.69
CA GLN A 301 21.03 15.17 9.86
C GLN A 301 22.05 15.71 8.84
N GLU A 302 23.15 15.01 8.61
CA GLU A 302 24.14 15.39 7.58
C GLU A 302 23.51 15.47 6.17
N LEU A 303 22.58 14.56 5.84
CA LEU A 303 21.83 14.62 4.58
C LEU A 303 20.93 15.88 4.50
N ARG A 304 20.25 16.25 5.60
CA ARG A 304 19.42 17.46 5.65
C ARG A 304 20.23 18.74 5.51
N ASP A 305 21.46 18.72 6.05
CA ASP A 305 22.36 19.87 6.06
C ASP A 305 23.25 19.96 4.81
N ALA A 306 23.16 18.97 3.91
CA ALA A 306 23.94 18.98 2.66
C ALA A 306 23.62 20.21 1.79
N PRO A 307 24.56 20.65 0.93
CA PRO A 307 24.30 21.77 0.01
C PRO A 307 23.07 21.51 -0.84
N LYS A 308 22.17 22.50 -0.86
CA LYS A 308 20.94 22.43 -1.65
C LYS A 308 21.21 22.75 -3.11
N ALA A 309 20.46 22.14 -4.01
CA ALA A 309 20.42 22.56 -5.39
C ALA A 309 19.75 23.94 -5.51
N ASP A 310 20.08 24.68 -6.58
CA ASP A 310 19.52 26.00 -6.85
C ASP A 310 17.99 25.96 -6.86
N GLY A 311 17.37 26.92 -6.20
CA GLY A 311 15.92 27.03 -6.10
C GLY A 311 15.27 26.06 -5.09
N GLN A 312 16.04 25.26 -4.36
CA GLN A 312 15.50 24.36 -3.32
C GLN A 312 15.66 24.98 -1.92
N GLU A 313 14.58 24.97 -1.16
CA GLU A 313 14.57 25.53 0.20
C GLU A 313 15.04 24.51 1.24
N ARG A 314 14.79 23.22 1.01
CA ARG A 314 15.03 22.17 2.00
C ARG A 314 15.32 20.82 1.35
N ILE A 315 16.18 20.02 2.00
CA ILE A 315 16.34 18.59 1.74
C ILE A 315 15.49 17.83 2.77
N TYR A 316 14.71 16.88 2.30
CA TYR A 316 13.89 15.99 3.15
C TYR A 316 14.54 14.63 3.27
N THR A 317 14.53 14.05 4.46
CA THR A 317 14.75 12.63 4.64
C THR A 317 13.40 11.90 4.67
N HIS A 318 13.41 10.59 4.39
CA HIS A 318 12.18 9.79 4.28
C HIS A 318 11.48 9.71 5.65
N GLY A 319 10.17 9.96 5.68
CA GLY A 319 9.33 10.00 6.88
C GLY A 319 8.92 11.41 7.34
N GLU A 320 9.70 12.44 6.99
CA GLU A 320 9.40 13.81 7.43
C GLU A 320 8.11 14.38 6.84
N LYS A 321 7.81 14.05 5.57
CA LYS A 321 6.60 14.53 4.91
C LYS A 321 5.35 13.88 5.50
N GLU A 322 5.44 12.61 5.87
CA GLU A 322 4.39 11.86 6.53
C GLU A 322 4.09 12.42 7.91
N VAL A 323 5.13 12.69 8.73
CA VAL A 323 4.97 13.34 10.05
C VAL A 323 4.31 14.71 9.92
N ALA A 324 4.75 15.53 8.97
CA ALA A 324 4.16 16.85 8.72
C ALA A 324 2.70 16.73 8.21
N ALA A 325 2.40 15.72 7.40
CA ALA A 325 1.05 15.45 6.92
C ALA A 325 0.11 15.05 8.05
N VAL A 326 0.53 14.16 8.96
CA VAL A 326 -0.26 13.76 10.15
C VAL A 326 -0.66 14.99 10.94
N LYS A 327 0.29 15.85 11.31
CA LYS A 327 0.00 17.06 12.08
C LYS A 327 -1.04 17.95 11.38
N ARG A 328 -0.81 18.27 10.11
CA ARG A 328 -1.68 19.13 9.32
C ARG A 328 -3.08 18.53 9.17
N ILE A 329 -3.17 17.22 8.90
CA ILE A 329 -4.45 16.55 8.63
C ILE A 329 -5.24 16.36 9.92
N MET A 330 -4.59 16.06 11.04
CA MET A 330 -5.27 16.00 12.34
C MET A 330 -5.85 17.36 12.77
N GLU A 331 -5.18 18.46 12.42
CA GLU A 331 -5.66 19.81 12.71
C GLU A 331 -6.81 20.25 11.79
N ASN A 332 -6.79 19.87 10.50
CA ASN A 332 -7.70 20.38 9.49
C ASN A 332 -8.76 19.37 9.02
N GLY A 333 -8.69 18.13 9.48
CA GLY A 333 -9.49 17.02 9.02
C GLY A 333 -8.90 16.29 7.81
N ILE A 334 -9.30 15.03 7.65
CA ILE A 334 -8.90 14.15 6.54
C ILE A 334 -9.63 14.62 5.27
N PRO A 335 -8.90 14.95 4.19
CA PRO A 335 -9.51 15.34 2.93
C PRO A 335 -10.07 14.11 2.20
N VAL A 336 -11.37 14.10 1.93
CA VAL A 336 -12.06 13.05 1.16
C VAL A 336 -12.73 13.69 -0.04
N ASN A 337 -12.43 13.20 -1.24
CA ASN A 337 -13.01 13.76 -2.46
C ASN A 337 -14.48 13.35 -2.65
N ASP A 338 -15.25 14.18 -3.38
CA ASP A 338 -16.69 13.97 -3.59
C ASP A 338 -17.03 12.60 -4.19
N ASN A 339 -16.19 12.03 -5.06
CA ASN A 339 -16.46 10.71 -5.64
C ASN A 339 -16.37 9.60 -4.58
N THR A 340 -15.38 9.69 -3.71
CA THR A 340 -15.26 8.78 -2.56
C THR A 340 -16.46 8.93 -1.63
N MET A 341 -16.95 10.16 -1.41
CA MET A 341 -18.15 10.39 -0.58
C MET A 341 -19.42 9.79 -1.21
N VAL A 342 -19.54 9.79 -2.55
CA VAL A 342 -20.63 9.06 -3.24
C VAL A 342 -20.53 7.56 -2.98
N GLU A 343 -19.33 7.01 -3.07
CA GLU A 343 -19.07 5.58 -2.81
C GLU A 343 -19.34 5.20 -1.34
N VAL A 344 -19.03 6.11 -0.40
CA VAL A 344 -19.36 5.95 1.02
C VAL A 344 -20.87 5.99 1.26
N LEU A 345 -21.61 6.87 0.58
CA LEU A 345 -23.07 6.88 0.66
C LEU A 345 -23.66 5.56 0.14
N ASP A 346 -23.19 5.08 -1.02
CA ASP A 346 -23.61 3.78 -1.58
C ASP A 346 -23.31 2.63 -0.59
N LEU A 347 -22.15 2.66 0.05
CA LEU A 347 -21.76 1.69 1.07
C LEU A 347 -22.68 1.75 2.30
N CYS A 348 -22.96 2.95 2.83
CA CYS A 348 -23.88 3.12 3.95
C CYS A 348 -25.28 2.57 3.61
N ASN A 349 -25.81 2.87 2.43
CA ASN A 349 -27.08 2.33 1.98
C ASN A 349 -27.09 0.80 1.89
N TYR A 350 -26.01 0.20 1.36
CA TYR A 350 -25.86 -1.24 1.27
C TYR A 350 -25.84 -1.92 2.66
N LEU A 351 -25.12 -1.32 3.62
CA LEU A 351 -24.98 -1.85 4.98
C LEU A 351 -26.12 -1.45 5.93
N GLY A 352 -27.09 -0.65 5.49
CA GLY A 352 -28.16 -0.12 6.35
C GLY A 352 -27.63 0.81 7.44
N MET A 353 -26.60 1.63 7.11
CA MET A 353 -26.02 2.65 7.99
C MET A 353 -26.63 4.02 7.69
N ASP A 354 -26.87 4.83 8.72
CA ASP A 354 -27.35 6.21 8.52
C ASP A 354 -26.18 7.15 8.18
N PHE A 355 -26.03 7.47 6.90
CA PHE A 355 -25.01 8.40 6.42
C PHE A 355 -25.08 9.76 7.14
N GLY A 356 -26.29 10.24 7.45
CA GLY A 356 -26.50 11.52 8.13
C GLY A 356 -25.93 11.55 9.56
N SER A 357 -25.86 10.41 10.24
CA SER A 357 -25.30 10.30 11.58
C SER A 357 -23.80 10.59 11.65
N TYR A 358 -23.07 10.48 10.51
CA TYR A 358 -21.66 10.80 10.38
C TYR A 358 -21.42 12.18 9.78
N PHE A 359 -22.19 12.54 8.75
CA PHE A 359 -21.89 13.67 7.86
C PHE A 359 -22.95 14.79 7.91
N GLY A 360 -23.93 14.69 8.82
CA GLY A 360 -24.99 15.71 9.00
C GLY A 360 -25.79 15.94 7.71
N ASP A 361 -25.96 17.20 7.36
CA ASP A 361 -26.73 17.60 6.17
C ASP A 361 -25.92 17.54 4.86
N TYR A 362 -24.65 17.12 4.91
CA TYR A 362 -23.86 16.97 3.68
C TYR A 362 -24.48 15.93 2.76
N ARG A 363 -24.56 16.29 1.48
CA ARG A 363 -25.03 15.40 0.41
C ARG A 363 -23.98 15.36 -0.70
N PRO A 364 -23.39 14.19 -0.97
CA PRO A 364 -22.43 14.08 -2.06
C PRO A 364 -23.12 14.35 -3.41
N PRO A 365 -22.37 14.87 -4.42
CA PRO A 365 -22.93 15.15 -5.72
C PRO A 365 -23.42 13.86 -6.40
N VAL A 366 -24.36 14.02 -7.33
CA VAL A 366 -24.81 12.88 -8.14
C VAL A 366 -23.64 12.31 -8.94
N LYS A 367 -23.45 11.00 -8.88
CA LYS A 367 -22.39 10.28 -9.55
C LYS A 367 -22.38 10.59 -11.05
N LYS A 368 -21.40 11.31 -11.53
CA LYS A 368 -21.09 11.30 -12.97
C LYS A 368 -20.47 9.95 -13.28
N ASP A 369 -20.85 9.32 -14.40
CA ASP A 369 -20.25 8.07 -14.88
C ASP A 369 -18.76 8.28 -15.14
N VAL A 370 -17.96 8.21 -14.10
CA VAL A 370 -16.52 8.30 -14.17
C VAL A 370 -15.99 6.90 -13.92
N PHE A 371 -15.50 6.30 -14.99
CA PHE A 371 -14.74 5.05 -15.04
C PHE A 371 -15.13 4.03 -13.96
N LYS A 372 -15.97 3.08 -14.29
CA LYS A 372 -16.16 1.85 -13.52
C LYS A 372 -14.87 1.04 -13.62
N GLY A 373 -13.91 1.28 -12.70
CA GLY A 373 -12.81 0.36 -12.51
C GLY A 373 -13.42 -1.01 -12.24
N ASN A 374 -13.13 -2.00 -13.07
CA ASN A 374 -13.51 -3.38 -12.77
C ASN A 374 -12.63 -3.84 -11.60
N TYR A 375 -13.23 -3.86 -10.40
CA TYR A 375 -12.73 -4.61 -9.27
C TYR A 375 -13.27 -6.03 -9.38
#